data_d0e533d5fb06c2a370c397e78fdd5b5d
#
_entry.id   d0e533d5fb06c2a370c397e78fdd5b5d
#
_cell.length_a   1.000
_cell.length_b   1.000
_cell.length_c   1.000
_cell.angle_alpha   90.00
_cell.angle_beta   90.00
_cell.angle_gamma   90.00
#
_symmetry.space_group_name_H-M   'P 1'
#
loop_
_entity.id
_entity.type
_entity.pdbx_description
1 polymer ?
#
loop_
_entity_poly.entity_id
_entity_poly.type
_entity_poly.pdbx_seq_one_letter_code
_entity_poly.pdbx_strand_id
1 'polypeptide(L)'
;MELPSADTPLYDHALPALEQWLGELGCQQDRQGRHRWYWQGNGWQAELRLEVEVLAVRYEPTTGGSSTERSFQYSLSRADVEAAIFAGP
;
A
#
# COMPACT_ATOMS: atom_id res chain seq x y z
N MET A 1 7.73 9.34 -15.12
CA MET A 1 7.90 10.18 -13.91
C MET A 1 8.84 9.49 -12.94
N GLU A 2 9.82 10.22 -12.43
CA GLU A 2 10.68 9.67 -11.40
C GLU A 2 10.04 9.82 -10.04
N LEU A 3 10.13 8.77 -9.24
CA LEU A 3 9.67 8.83 -7.86
C LEU A 3 10.65 9.61 -7.00
N PRO A 4 10.19 10.34 -5.98
CA PRO A 4 11.08 10.87 -4.97
C PRO A 4 11.91 9.76 -4.33
N SER A 5 12.98 10.13 -3.62
CA SER A 5 13.80 9.18 -2.89
C SER A 5 12.96 8.30 -1.98
N ALA A 6 13.36 7.04 -1.80
CA ALA A 6 12.65 6.09 -0.93
C ALA A 6 12.61 6.56 0.54
N ASP A 7 13.51 7.45 0.93
CA ASP A 7 13.53 8.03 2.27
C ASP A 7 12.53 9.17 2.45
N THR A 8 11.87 9.58 1.37
CA THR A 8 10.91 10.68 1.40
C THR A 8 9.61 10.22 2.05
N PRO A 9 9.06 10.99 3.01
CA PRO A 9 7.76 10.65 3.59
C PRO A 9 6.66 10.58 2.53
N LEU A 10 5.68 9.73 2.76
CA LEU A 10 4.59 9.56 1.80
C LEU A 10 3.86 10.86 1.50
N TYR A 11 3.69 11.74 2.50
CA TYR A 11 2.97 13.00 2.29
C TYR A 11 3.69 13.96 1.34
N ASP A 12 4.98 13.73 1.08
CA ASP A 12 5.75 14.53 0.12
C ASP A 12 5.68 13.98 -1.30
N HIS A 13 4.87 12.94 -1.52
CA HIS A 13 4.61 12.39 -2.85
C HIS A 13 3.30 12.96 -3.38
N ALA A 14 3.31 13.41 -4.64
CA ALA A 14 2.05 13.72 -5.32
C ALA A 14 1.27 12.42 -5.53
N LEU A 15 -0.05 12.52 -5.63
CA LEU A 15 -0.89 11.33 -5.82
C LEU A 15 -0.44 10.46 -7.00
N PRO A 16 -0.12 11.02 -8.19
CA PRO A 16 0.36 10.18 -9.28
C PRO A 16 1.64 9.41 -8.95
N ALA A 17 2.51 9.96 -8.10
CA ALA A 17 3.73 9.27 -7.68
C ALA A 17 3.38 8.08 -6.77
N LEU A 18 2.43 8.24 -5.86
CA LEU A 18 1.97 7.13 -5.02
C LEU A 18 1.32 6.04 -5.86
N GLU A 19 0.53 6.41 -6.85
CA GLU A 19 -0.10 5.45 -7.76
C GLU A 19 0.95 4.69 -8.56
N GLN A 20 1.97 5.38 -9.04
CA GLN A 20 3.07 4.74 -9.76
C GLN A 20 3.80 3.74 -8.85
N TRP A 21 4.09 4.14 -7.62
CA TRP A 21 4.76 3.27 -6.66
C TRP A 21 3.96 2.00 -6.39
N LEU A 22 2.66 2.13 -6.13
CA LEU A 22 1.81 0.96 -5.89
C LEU A 22 1.78 0.04 -7.11
N GLY A 23 1.73 0.60 -8.32
CA GLY A 23 1.79 -0.19 -9.54
C GLY A 23 3.11 -0.93 -9.69
N GLU A 24 4.22 -0.30 -9.32
CA GLU A 24 5.55 -0.94 -9.38
C GLU A 24 5.69 -2.07 -8.38
N LEU A 25 4.96 -2.00 -7.26
CA LEU A 25 4.93 -3.09 -6.27
C LEU A 25 4.12 -4.30 -6.75
N GLY A 26 3.41 -4.17 -7.86
CA GLY A 26 2.55 -5.23 -8.38
C GLY A 26 1.10 -5.11 -7.95
N CYS A 27 0.73 -4.00 -7.33
CA CYS A 27 -0.66 -3.76 -6.94
C CYS A 27 -1.51 -3.39 -8.16
N GLN A 28 -2.79 -3.75 -8.11
CA GLN A 28 -3.75 -3.40 -9.16
C GLN A 28 -4.79 -2.45 -8.58
N GLN A 29 -5.03 -1.35 -9.30
CA GLN A 29 -6.02 -0.37 -8.89
C GLN A 29 -7.44 -0.89 -9.13
N ASP A 30 -8.33 -0.64 -8.16
CA ASP A 30 -9.74 -0.97 -8.30
C ASP A 30 -10.35 -0.10 -9.40
N ARG A 31 -11.19 -0.70 -10.22
CA ARG A 31 -11.85 0.01 -11.33
C ARG A 31 -12.84 1.06 -10.86
N GLN A 32 -13.48 0.84 -9.72
CA GLN A 32 -14.53 1.72 -9.20
C GLN A 32 -14.05 2.63 -8.09
N GLY A 33 -12.95 2.29 -7.42
CA GLY A 33 -12.40 3.10 -6.35
C GLY A 33 -10.93 3.36 -6.60
N ARG A 34 -10.60 4.54 -7.14
CA ARG A 34 -9.21 4.86 -7.52
C ARG A 34 -8.25 4.89 -6.36
N HIS A 35 -8.75 5.08 -5.15
CA HIS A 35 -7.93 5.08 -3.93
C HIS A 35 -7.68 3.68 -3.38
N ARG A 36 -8.28 2.65 -3.98
CA ARG A 36 -8.22 1.27 -3.51
C ARG A 36 -7.36 0.43 -4.45
N TRP A 37 -6.42 -0.33 -3.86
CA TRP A 37 -5.48 -1.15 -4.60
C TRP A 37 -5.44 -2.55 -4.01
N TYR A 38 -5.05 -3.54 -4.81
CA TYR A 38 -5.01 -4.94 -4.37
C TYR A 38 -3.67 -5.56 -4.72
N TRP A 39 -3.15 -6.37 -3.82
CA TRP A 39 -1.94 -7.15 -4.04
C TRP A 39 -2.18 -8.58 -3.59
N GLN A 40 -1.59 -9.57 -4.30
CA GLN A 40 -1.78 -10.98 -3.99
C GLN A 40 -0.48 -11.73 -4.18
N GLY A 41 -0.15 -12.64 -3.25
CA GLY A 41 1.02 -13.51 -3.33
C GLY A 41 1.35 -14.11 -1.98
N ASN A 42 2.26 -15.06 -1.96
CA ASN A 42 2.87 -15.64 -0.74
C ASN A 42 1.86 -16.10 0.33
N GLY A 43 0.69 -16.61 -0.09
CA GLY A 43 -0.29 -17.14 0.83
C GLY A 43 -1.20 -16.11 1.47
N TRP A 44 -1.13 -14.85 1.07
CA TRP A 44 -2.01 -13.79 1.54
C TRP A 44 -2.29 -12.77 0.44
N GLN A 45 -3.32 -11.99 0.65
CA GLN A 45 -3.67 -10.90 -0.23
C GLN A 45 -3.91 -9.66 0.61
N ALA A 46 -3.76 -8.49 0.01
CA ALA A 46 -3.90 -7.22 0.71
C ALA A 46 -4.75 -6.26 -0.08
N GLU A 47 -5.61 -5.52 0.63
CA GLU A 47 -6.30 -4.36 0.09
C GLU A 47 -5.65 -3.12 0.70
N LEU A 48 -5.14 -2.24 -0.17
CA LEU A 48 -4.50 -1.01 0.24
C LEU A 48 -5.41 0.16 -0.12
N ARG A 49 -5.67 1.04 0.85
CA ARG A 49 -6.53 2.20 0.64
C ARG A 49 -5.78 3.47 0.99
N LEU A 50 -5.67 4.37 0.01
CA LEU A 50 -5.08 5.68 0.22
C LEU A 50 -6.14 6.60 0.85
N GLU A 51 -6.22 6.59 2.17
CA GLU A 51 -7.16 7.42 2.89
C GLU A 51 -6.58 8.81 3.17
N VAL A 52 -7.39 9.72 3.70
CA VAL A 52 -6.98 11.12 3.86
C VAL A 52 -5.79 11.26 4.81
N GLU A 53 -5.79 10.53 5.91
CA GLU A 53 -4.77 10.68 6.95
C GLU A 53 -3.78 9.51 7.02
N VAL A 54 -4.16 8.36 6.50
CA VAL A 54 -3.35 7.14 6.60
C VAL A 54 -3.48 6.30 5.35
N LEU A 55 -2.48 5.45 5.12
CA LEU A 55 -2.59 4.35 4.17
C LEU A 55 -3.06 3.14 4.98
N ALA A 56 -4.27 2.67 4.70
CA ALA A 56 -4.83 1.51 5.39
C ALA A 56 -4.56 0.25 4.57
N VAL A 57 -4.13 -0.81 5.25
CA VAL A 57 -3.83 -2.09 4.61
C VAL A 57 -4.57 -3.19 5.34
N ARG A 58 -5.39 -3.92 4.61
CA ARG A 58 -6.13 -5.06 5.15
C ARG A 58 -5.57 -6.34 4.55
N TYR A 59 -5.07 -7.23 5.41
CA TYR A 59 -4.49 -8.50 4.99
C TYR A 59 -5.50 -9.61 5.16
N GLU A 60 -5.61 -10.48 4.16
CA GLU A 60 -6.45 -11.66 4.22
C GLU A 60 -5.64 -12.89 3.79
N PRO A 61 -5.58 -13.94 4.62
CA PRO A 61 -4.95 -15.20 4.19
C PRO A 61 -5.72 -15.80 3.01
N THR A 62 -5.01 -16.32 2.01
CA THR A 62 -5.67 -16.96 0.85
C THR A 62 -6.31 -18.28 1.21
N THR A 63 -5.88 -18.89 2.32
CA THR A 63 -6.45 -20.15 2.81
C THR A 63 -7.67 -19.95 3.71
N GLY A 64 -8.11 -18.71 3.88
CA GLY A 64 -9.19 -18.38 4.80
C GLY A 64 -8.66 -18.05 6.18
N GLY A 65 -9.52 -17.50 7.02
CA GLY A 65 -9.14 -17.08 8.36
C GLY A 65 -9.46 -15.59 8.58
N SER A 66 -9.03 -15.08 9.73
CA SER A 66 -9.33 -13.69 10.11
C SER A 66 -8.46 -12.72 9.34
N SER A 67 -9.05 -11.61 8.91
CA SER A 67 -8.29 -10.52 8.31
C SER A 67 -7.58 -9.71 9.40
N THR A 68 -6.46 -9.11 9.04
CA THR A 68 -5.69 -8.21 9.90
C THR A 68 -5.61 -6.86 9.23
N GLU A 69 -5.88 -5.80 9.96
CA GLU A 69 -5.81 -4.44 9.41
C GLU A 69 -4.70 -3.65 10.07
N ARG A 70 -3.93 -2.93 9.27
CA ARG A 70 -2.86 -2.05 9.73
C ARG A 70 -3.01 -0.70 9.05
N SER A 71 -2.55 0.35 9.70
CA SER A 71 -2.51 1.69 9.09
C SER A 71 -1.14 2.29 9.24
N PHE A 72 -0.75 3.05 8.22
CA PHE A 72 0.57 3.70 8.17
C PHE A 72 0.36 5.19 7.98
N GLN A 73 0.98 5.99 8.84
CA GLN A 73 0.89 7.44 8.72
C GLN A 73 1.71 7.92 7.53
N TYR A 74 1.23 8.97 6.88
CA TYR A 74 1.93 9.53 5.73
C TYR A 74 3.25 10.22 6.10
N SER A 75 3.52 10.40 7.38
CA SER A 75 4.82 10.89 7.84
C SER A 75 5.93 9.85 7.74
N LEU A 76 5.58 8.58 7.59
CA LEU A 76 6.56 7.52 7.41
C LEU A 76 7.14 7.56 5.99
N SER A 77 8.41 7.14 5.86
CA SER A 77 9.05 7.10 4.56
C SER A 77 8.47 5.98 3.70
N ARG A 78 8.56 6.17 2.38
CA ARG A 78 8.11 5.15 1.43
C ARG A 78 8.81 3.81 1.65
N ALA A 79 10.12 3.84 1.93
CA ALA A 79 10.89 2.62 2.17
C ALA A 79 10.40 1.88 3.41
N ASP A 80 10.10 2.60 4.49
CA ASP A 80 9.63 1.98 5.73
C ASP A 80 8.24 1.37 5.56
N VAL A 81 7.36 2.08 4.88
CA VAL A 81 6.01 1.58 4.63
C VAL A 81 6.05 0.35 3.73
N GLU A 82 6.84 0.40 2.66
CA GLU A 82 6.98 -0.74 1.74
C GLU A 82 7.49 -1.98 2.49
N ALA A 83 8.54 -1.83 3.29
CA ALA A 83 9.08 -2.94 4.05
C ALA A 83 8.05 -3.51 5.02
N ALA A 84 7.28 -2.65 5.69
CA ALA A 84 6.28 -3.09 6.65
C ALA A 84 5.10 -3.80 5.96
N ILE A 85 4.66 -3.32 4.80
CA ILE A 85 3.58 -3.96 4.06
C ILE A 85 3.97 -5.39 3.68
N PHE A 86 5.16 -5.58 3.13
CA PHE A 86 5.60 -6.88 2.63
C PHE A 86 6.23 -7.77 3.68
N ALA A 87 6.34 -7.30 4.91
CA ALA A 87 6.61 -8.18 6.05
C ALA A 87 5.43 -9.13 6.32
N GLY A 88 4.25 -8.79 5.81
CA GLY A 88 3.08 -9.62 5.90
C GLY A 88 2.22 -9.33 7.11
N PRO A 89 1.13 -10.06 7.23
CA PRO A 89 0.20 -9.88 8.35
C PRO A 89 0.78 -10.36 9.68
#